data_1ebd0eaf0aafa70063f85d4e2bcad1ce
#
_entry.id   1ebd0eaf0aafa70063f85d4e2bcad1ce
#
_cell.length_a   1.000
_cell.length_b   1.000
_cell.length_c   1.000
_cell.angle_alpha   90.00
_cell.angle_beta   90.00
_cell.angle_gamma   90.00
#
_symmetry.space_group_name_H-M   'P 1'
#
loop_
_entity.id
_entity.type
_entity.pdbx_description
1 polymer ?
#
loop_
_entity_poly.entity_id
_entity_poly.type
_entity_poly.pdbx_seq_one_letter_code
_entity_poly.pdbx_strand_id
1 'polypeptide(L)'
;YFFISLMEDSGYMARAAFIMDKIMHKMGLHGKSFIPLIMGFGCNVPAIMSSRIIESRKSRLVTILINPLISCSARLPIYLVLVGAFFPHQAGLMLLIIYATGILLAVLMARLFTKFLIKGDDTPFVMELPPYRMPTSKAVLRHTWEKGAQYLKKMGGIIMIASIIIWFLGYYPNHDKYDTIAVSYTHLRAHETSQ
;
A
#
# COMPACT_ATOMS: atom_id res chain seq x y z
N TYR A 1 -10.61 -4.67 3.69
CA TYR A 1 -10.75 -5.96 2.96
C TYR A 1 -12.17 -6.18 2.44
N PHE A 2 -13.20 -5.93 3.23
CA PHE A 2 -14.60 -6.12 2.82
C PHE A 2 -14.95 -5.37 1.53
N PHE A 3 -14.68 -4.05 1.47
CA PHE A 3 -14.95 -3.25 0.28
C PHE A 3 -14.12 -3.68 -0.93
N ILE A 4 -12.86 -4.06 -0.72
CA ILE A 4 -12.00 -4.56 -1.80
C ILE A 4 -12.55 -5.88 -2.36
N SER A 5 -12.95 -6.80 -1.49
CA SER A 5 -13.55 -8.07 -1.89
C SER A 5 -14.87 -7.88 -2.62
N LEU A 6 -15.69 -6.93 -2.18
CA LEU A 6 -16.94 -6.57 -2.83
C LEU A 6 -16.71 -6.04 -4.26
N MET A 7 -15.75 -5.15 -4.44
CA MET A 7 -15.40 -4.58 -5.75
C MET A 7 -14.75 -5.62 -6.68
N GLU A 8 -14.01 -6.57 -6.13
CA GLU A 8 -13.39 -7.66 -6.89
C GLU A 8 -14.46 -8.66 -7.36
N ASP A 9 -15.32 -9.12 -6.46
CA ASP A 9 -16.38 -10.10 -6.76
C ASP A 9 -17.48 -9.55 -7.68
N SER A 10 -17.71 -8.23 -7.68
CA SER A 10 -18.66 -7.57 -8.60
C SER A 10 -18.14 -7.46 -10.05
N GLY A 11 -16.85 -7.71 -10.29
CA GLY A 11 -16.20 -7.54 -11.59
C GLY A 11 -15.85 -6.08 -11.94
N TYR A 12 -16.08 -5.13 -11.02
CA TYR A 12 -15.77 -3.71 -11.23
C TYR A 12 -14.27 -3.47 -11.41
N MET A 13 -13.41 -4.15 -10.62
CA MET A 13 -11.97 -4.02 -10.69
C MET A 13 -11.39 -4.39 -12.06
N ALA A 14 -11.94 -5.42 -12.71
CA ALA A 14 -11.49 -5.84 -14.04
C ALA A 14 -11.77 -4.74 -15.10
N ARG A 15 -12.90 -4.08 -15.01
CA ARG A 15 -13.26 -2.99 -15.93
C ARG A 15 -12.46 -1.74 -15.66
N ALA A 16 -12.24 -1.39 -14.41
CA ALA A 16 -11.37 -0.29 -14.03
C ALA A 16 -9.94 -0.51 -14.57
N ALA A 17 -9.41 -1.74 -14.46
CA ALA A 17 -8.12 -2.11 -15.03
C ALA A 17 -8.10 -1.95 -16.57
N PHE A 18 -9.19 -2.30 -17.26
CA PHE A 18 -9.30 -2.13 -18.71
C PHE A 18 -9.28 -0.66 -19.14
N ILE A 19 -10.03 0.20 -18.45
CA ILE A 19 -10.07 1.64 -18.73
C ILE A 19 -8.69 2.27 -18.51
N MET A 20 -8.02 1.86 -17.44
CA MET A 20 -6.71 2.39 -17.07
C MET A 20 -5.54 1.77 -17.84
N ASP A 21 -5.78 0.74 -18.63
CA ASP A 21 -4.75 0.05 -19.40
C ASP A 21 -3.96 1.00 -20.32
N LYS A 22 -4.64 1.92 -20.99
CA LYS A 22 -4.01 2.93 -21.85
C LYS A 22 -3.00 3.82 -21.10
N ILE A 23 -3.28 4.13 -19.83
CA ILE A 23 -2.40 4.95 -18.99
C ILE A 23 -1.23 4.08 -18.49
N MET A 24 -1.53 2.84 -18.07
CA MET A 24 -0.51 1.89 -17.61
C MET A 24 0.48 1.54 -18.72
N HIS A 25 0.03 1.36 -19.95
CA HIS A 25 0.91 1.15 -21.10
C HIS A 25 1.87 2.32 -21.36
N LYS A 26 1.44 3.57 -21.16
CA LYS A 26 2.34 4.73 -21.25
C LYS A 26 3.44 4.70 -20.19
N MET A 27 3.21 4.04 -19.08
CA MET A 27 4.23 3.83 -18.02
C MET A 27 5.05 2.55 -18.24
N GLY A 28 4.73 1.77 -19.29
CA GLY A 28 5.37 0.48 -19.57
C GLY A 28 4.91 -0.65 -18.67
N LEU A 29 3.72 -0.53 -18.08
CA LEU A 29 3.10 -1.51 -17.19
C LEU A 29 1.87 -2.13 -17.86
N HIS A 30 1.54 -3.34 -17.44
CA HIS A 30 0.32 -4.03 -17.85
C HIS A 30 -0.90 -3.45 -17.14
N GLY A 31 -2.08 -3.39 -17.80
CA GLY A 31 -3.30 -2.83 -17.21
C GLY A 31 -3.70 -3.45 -15.87
N LYS A 32 -3.48 -4.76 -15.68
CA LYS A 32 -3.71 -5.44 -14.40
C LYS A 32 -2.85 -4.90 -13.24
N SER A 33 -1.75 -4.16 -13.53
CA SER A 33 -0.91 -3.52 -12.51
C SER A 33 -1.62 -2.39 -11.76
N PHE A 34 -2.69 -1.86 -12.36
CA PHE A 34 -3.51 -0.82 -11.73
C PHE A 34 -4.14 -1.29 -10.40
N ILE A 35 -4.58 -2.55 -10.33
CA ILE A 35 -5.23 -3.11 -9.13
C ILE A 35 -4.28 -3.09 -7.92
N PRO A 36 -3.06 -3.68 -7.98
CA PRO A 36 -2.10 -3.58 -6.89
C PRO A 36 -1.69 -2.15 -6.54
N LEU A 37 -1.58 -1.26 -7.52
CA LEU A 37 -1.19 0.13 -7.26
C LEU A 37 -2.26 0.89 -6.47
N ILE A 38 -3.53 0.75 -6.80
CA ILE A 38 -4.63 1.34 -6.02
C ILE A 38 -4.67 0.74 -4.60
N MET A 39 -4.54 -0.57 -4.49
CA MET A 39 -4.50 -1.22 -3.17
C MET A 39 -3.32 -0.71 -2.33
N GLY A 40 -2.22 -0.30 -2.96
CA GLY A 40 -1.04 0.27 -2.32
C GLY A 40 -1.31 1.56 -1.53
N PHE A 41 -2.26 2.38 -1.96
CA PHE A 41 -2.70 3.55 -1.18
C PHE A 41 -3.35 3.15 0.15
N GLY A 42 -4.02 2.03 0.20
CA GLY A 42 -4.57 1.49 1.44
C GLY A 42 -3.50 0.78 2.27
N CYS A 43 -2.90 -0.27 1.72
CA CYS A 43 -1.87 -1.06 2.38
C CYS A 43 -0.96 -1.76 1.36
N ASN A 44 0.34 -1.52 1.44
CA ASN A 44 1.32 -2.09 0.51
C ASN A 44 1.42 -3.62 0.59
N VAL A 45 1.13 -4.23 1.73
CA VAL A 45 1.27 -5.68 1.91
C VAL A 45 0.28 -6.47 1.06
N PRO A 46 -1.06 -6.25 1.17
CA PRO A 46 -2.02 -6.90 0.28
C PRO A 46 -1.84 -6.48 -1.18
N ALA A 47 -1.37 -5.27 -1.45
CA ALA A 47 -1.06 -4.80 -2.79
C ALA A 47 0.05 -5.65 -3.44
N ILE A 48 1.14 -5.91 -2.73
CA ILE A 48 2.21 -6.79 -3.21
C ILE A 48 1.71 -8.23 -3.37
N MET A 49 0.87 -8.71 -2.46
CA MET A 49 0.29 -10.06 -2.57
C MET A 49 -0.63 -10.19 -3.79
N SER A 50 -1.41 -9.16 -4.11
CA SER A 50 -2.31 -9.13 -5.27
C SER A 50 -1.57 -9.02 -6.60
N SER A 51 -0.31 -8.57 -6.61
CA SER A 51 0.50 -8.49 -7.83
C SER A 51 0.70 -9.84 -8.54
N ARG A 52 0.40 -10.95 -7.86
CA ARG A 52 0.40 -12.30 -8.45
C ARG A 52 -0.62 -12.47 -9.58
N ILE A 53 -1.63 -11.62 -9.67
CA ILE A 53 -2.64 -11.61 -10.74
C ILE A 53 -2.01 -11.18 -12.08
N ILE A 54 -0.87 -10.51 -12.04
CA ILE A 54 -0.17 -10.03 -13.23
C ILE A 54 0.59 -11.20 -13.87
N GLU A 55 0.23 -11.53 -15.10
CA GLU A 55 0.81 -12.67 -15.86
C GLU A 55 2.25 -12.37 -16.29
N SER A 56 2.49 -11.15 -16.79
CA SER A 56 3.83 -10.73 -17.20
C SER A 56 4.77 -10.62 -16.01
N ARG A 57 5.83 -11.41 -16.00
CA ARG A 57 6.88 -11.40 -14.97
C ARG A 57 7.52 -10.02 -14.83
N LYS A 58 7.75 -9.35 -15.97
CA LYS A 58 8.29 -7.99 -16.07
C LYS A 58 7.40 -6.98 -15.31
N SER A 59 6.13 -6.86 -15.72
CA SER A 59 5.19 -5.93 -15.12
C SER A 59 4.94 -6.24 -13.63
N ARG A 60 4.93 -7.52 -13.26
CA ARG A 60 4.78 -7.95 -11.87
C ARG A 60 5.94 -7.48 -11.00
N LEU A 61 7.19 -7.69 -11.44
CA LEU A 61 8.38 -7.26 -10.71
C LEU A 61 8.43 -5.74 -10.57
N VAL A 62 8.17 -5.00 -11.65
CA VAL A 62 8.14 -3.53 -11.61
C VAL A 62 7.06 -3.06 -10.64
N THR A 63 5.85 -3.63 -10.69
CA THR A 63 4.75 -3.28 -9.78
C THR A 63 5.12 -3.52 -8.31
N ILE A 64 5.79 -4.62 -7.99
CA ILE A 64 6.25 -4.92 -6.62
C ILE A 64 7.30 -3.89 -6.18
N LEU A 65 8.24 -3.50 -7.06
CA LEU A 65 9.31 -2.56 -6.72
C LEU A 65 8.81 -1.12 -6.54
N ILE A 66 7.80 -0.69 -7.28
CA ILE A 66 7.27 0.67 -7.18
C ILE A 66 6.22 0.84 -6.09
N ASN A 67 5.58 -0.26 -5.66
CA ASN A 67 4.51 -0.20 -4.66
C ASN A 67 4.93 0.45 -3.33
N PRO A 68 6.13 0.18 -2.77
CA PRO A 68 6.60 0.85 -1.55
C PRO A 68 6.81 2.37 -1.67
N LEU A 69 6.93 2.90 -2.90
CA LEU A 69 7.04 4.35 -3.15
C LEU A 69 5.70 5.07 -3.00
N ILE A 70 4.60 4.33 -3.14
CA ILE A 70 3.25 4.85 -2.92
C ILE A 70 3.02 4.92 -1.41
N SER A 71 2.67 6.11 -0.93
CA SER A 71 2.39 6.33 0.48
C SER A 71 1.08 5.65 0.88
N CYS A 72 1.16 4.64 1.73
CA CYS A 72 -0.01 3.94 2.25
C CYS A 72 -0.60 4.65 3.47
N SER A 73 -1.84 4.33 3.81
CA SER A 73 -2.55 4.91 4.96
C SER A 73 -1.84 4.70 6.31
N ALA A 74 -1.02 3.65 6.44
CA ALA A 74 -0.26 3.39 7.66
C ALA A 74 0.87 4.42 7.90
N ARG A 75 1.33 5.12 6.87
CA ARG A 75 2.33 6.20 6.97
C ARG A 75 1.72 7.55 7.29
N LEU A 76 0.41 7.71 7.08
CA LEU A 76 -0.29 8.98 7.27
C LEU A 76 -0.16 9.54 8.69
N PRO A 77 -0.31 8.77 9.79
CA PRO A 77 -0.12 9.28 11.14
C PRO A 77 1.29 9.83 11.38
N ILE A 78 2.32 9.17 10.82
CA ILE A 78 3.72 9.61 10.94
C ILE A 78 3.91 10.94 10.22
N TYR A 79 3.34 11.08 9.02
CA TYR A 79 3.41 12.33 8.26
C TYR A 79 2.66 13.46 8.98
N LEU A 80 1.50 13.19 9.58
CA LEU A 80 0.75 14.18 10.35
C LEU A 80 1.54 14.70 11.55
N VAL A 81 2.16 13.82 12.31
CA VAL A 81 2.99 14.22 13.46
C VAL A 81 4.19 15.04 12.98
N LEU A 82 4.88 14.59 11.94
CA LEU A 82 6.08 15.25 11.45
C LEU A 82 5.77 16.63 10.84
N VAL A 83 4.74 16.70 9.99
CA VAL A 83 4.32 17.95 9.34
C VAL A 83 3.69 18.90 10.35
N GLY A 84 2.90 18.42 11.31
CA GLY A 84 2.33 19.22 12.39
C GLY A 84 3.39 19.85 13.28
N ALA A 85 4.49 19.13 13.55
CA ALA A 85 5.59 19.64 14.35
C ALA A 85 6.42 20.73 13.62
N PHE A 86 6.65 20.58 12.32
CA PHE A 86 7.50 21.50 11.56
C PHE A 86 6.74 22.63 10.83
N PHE A 87 5.51 22.36 10.38
CA PHE A 87 4.72 23.27 9.55
C PHE A 87 3.24 23.36 9.98
N PRO A 88 2.93 23.87 11.19
CA PRO A 88 1.56 23.89 11.72
C PRO A 88 0.58 24.68 10.85
N HIS A 89 1.03 25.78 10.19
CA HIS A 89 0.16 26.64 9.37
C HIS A 89 -0.13 26.09 7.95
N GLN A 90 0.68 25.16 7.44
CA GLN A 90 0.58 24.67 6.06
C GLN A 90 0.59 23.12 5.98
N ALA A 91 0.12 22.47 7.03
CA ALA A 91 0.17 21.01 7.15
C ALA A 91 -0.51 20.29 5.98
N GLY A 92 -1.66 20.77 5.53
CA GLY A 92 -2.40 20.19 4.40
C GLY A 92 -1.64 20.28 3.08
N LEU A 93 -1.00 21.43 2.81
CA LEU A 93 -0.21 21.62 1.58
C LEU A 93 1.03 20.72 1.58
N MET A 94 1.71 20.61 2.72
CA MET A 94 2.90 19.75 2.84
C MET A 94 2.55 18.26 2.67
N LEU A 95 1.43 17.81 3.22
CA LEU A 95 0.92 16.46 2.99
C LEU A 95 0.66 16.21 1.50
N LEU A 96 -0.01 17.14 0.83
CA LEU A 96 -0.28 17.03 -0.61
C LEU A 96 1.01 16.92 -1.42
N ILE A 97 2.03 17.74 -1.10
CA ILE A 97 3.35 17.69 -1.75
C ILE A 97 4.02 16.33 -1.54
N ILE A 98 3.99 15.78 -0.33
CA ILE A 98 4.58 14.47 -0.01
C ILE A 98 3.91 13.37 -0.84
N TYR A 99 2.57 13.34 -0.89
CA TYR A 99 1.84 12.36 -1.69
C TYR A 99 2.09 12.52 -3.19
N ALA A 100 2.05 13.76 -3.70
CA ALA A 100 2.33 14.06 -5.11
C ALA A 100 3.75 13.64 -5.50
N THR A 101 4.74 13.92 -4.65
CA THR A 101 6.14 13.52 -4.86
C THR A 101 6.27 11.99 -4.89
N GLY A 102 5.58 11.28 -3.99
CA GLY A 102 5.57 9.81 -3.97
C GLY A 102 5.01 9.22 -5.26
N ILE A 103 3.90 9.76 -5.76
CA ILE A 103 3.28 9.32 -7.02
C ILE A 103 4.20 9.62 -8.21
N LEU A 104 4.76 10.83 -8.26
CA LEU A 104 5.68 11.23 -9.33
C LEU A 104 6.91 10.33 -9.37
N LEU A 105 7.48 10.04 -8.20
CA LEU A 105 8.63 9.15 -8.07
C LEU A 105 8.28 7.71 -8.50
N ALA A 106 7.11 7.22 -8.12
CA ALA A 106 6.64 5.90 -8.53
C ALA A 106 6.50 5.78 -10.06
N VAL A 107 5.95 6.80 -10.72
CA VAL A 107 5.82 6.86 -12.19
C VAL A 107 7.19 6.92 -12.87
N LEU A 108 8.10 7.74 -12.34
CA LEU A 108 9.46 7.88 -12.87
C LEU A 108 10.23 6.57 -12.76
N MET A 109 10.17 5.93 -11.58
CA MET A 109 10.84 4.64 -11.34
C MET A 109 10.21 3.50 -12.14
N ALA A 110 8.88 3.51 -12.36
CA ALA A 110 8.23 2.55 -13.24
C ALA A 110 8.80 2.62 -14.65
N ARG A 111 8.92 3.81 -15.21
CA ARG A 111 9.52 4.03 -16.56
C ARG A 111 10.99 3.62 -16.61
N LEU A 112 11.75 4.00 -15.56
CA LEU A 112 13.16 3.68 -15.49
C LEU A 112 13.39 2.16 -15.46
N PHE A 113 12.69 1.45 -14.59
CA PHE A 113 12.80 -0.01 -14.46
C PHE A 113 12.34 -0.74 -15.73
N THR A 114 11.25 -0.28 -16.34
CA THR A 114 10.74 -0.88 -17.58
C THR A 114 11.73 -0.70 -18.74
N LYS A 115 12.40 0.47 -18.83
CA LYS A 115 13.30 0.79 -19.94
C LYS A 115 14.70 0.18 -19.78
N PHE A 116 15.26 0.22 -18.55
CA PHE A 116 16.68 -0.11 -18.33
C PHE A 116 16.90 -1.48 -17.69
N LEU A 117 16.07 -1.87 -16.74
CA LEU A 117 16.36 -3.05 -15.91
C LEU A 117 15.73 -4.34 -16.42
N ILE A 118 14.55 -4.27 -17.00
CA ILE A 118 13.76 -5.46 -17.32
C ILE A 118 13.42 -5.46 -18.80
N LYS A 119 14.30 -6.07 -19.61
CA LYS A 119 14.01 -6.40 -21.00
C LYS A 119 13.14 -7.66 -21.04
N GLY A 120 12.01 -7.59 -21.68
CA GLY A 120 11.09 -8.72 -21.88
C GLY A 120 9.99 -8.34 -22.85
N ASP A 121 9.42 -9.32 -23.52
CA ASP A 121 8.32 -9.11 -24.45
C ASP A 121 7.06 -8.74 -23.68
N ASP A 122 6.41 -7.68 -24.13
CA ASP A 122 5.10 -7.28 -23.61
C ASP A 122 4.07 -8.25 -24.23
N THR A 123 3.53 -9.13 -23.41
CA THR A 123 2.40 -9.97 -23.84
C THR A 123 1.19 -9.06 -24.08
N PRO A 124 0.52 -9.20 -25.24
CA PRO A 124 -0.66 -8.39 -25.52
C PRO A 124 -1.73 -8.63 -24.45
N PHE A 125 -2.36 -7.54 -24.04
CA PHE A 125 -3.43 -7.59 -23.05
C PHE A 125 -4.70 -8.16 -23.67
N VAL A 126 -4.93 -9.43 -23.45
CA VAL A 126 -6.21 -10.09 -23.78
C VAL A 126 -6.91 -10.37 -22.45
N MET A 127 -7.93 -9.59 -22.13
CA MET A 127 -8.75 -9.79 -20.95
C MET A 127 -10.20 -10.00 -21.37
N GLU A 128 -10.68 -11.20 -21.13
CA GLU A 128 -12.12 -11.42 -21.17
C GLU A 128 -12.78 -10.67 -20.00
N LEU A 129 -13.68 -9.75 -20.33
CA LEU A 129 -14.39 -8.99 -19.31
C LEU A 129 -15.41 -9.91 -18.64
N PRO A 130 -15.25 -10.21 -17.34
CA PRO A 130 -16.21 -11.04 -16.63
C PRO A 130 -17.58 -10.32 -16.63
N PRO A 131 -18.70 -11.08 -16.79
CA PRO A 131 -20.03 -10.52 -16.69
C PRO A 131 -20.27 -9.96 -15.28
N TYR A 132 -21.06 -8.89 -15.19
CA TYR A 132 -21.50 -8.38 -13.90
C TYR A 132 -22.28 -9.44 -13.16
N ARG A 133 -21.80 -9.79 -11.98
CA ARG A 133 -22.52 -10.67 -11.06
C ARG A 133 -22.78 -9.92 -9.78
N MET A 134 -23.99 -10.01 -9.25
CA MET A 134 -24.24 -9.54 -7.89
C MET A 134 -23.51 -10.45 -6.92
N PRO A 135 -22.55 -9.92 -6.15
CA PRO A 135 -21.79 -10.74 -5.20
C PRO A 135 -22.72 -11.22 -4.09
N THR A 136 -22.71 -12.54 -3.85
CA THR A 136 -23.47 -13.11 -2.75
C THR A 136 -22.78 -12.71 -1.44
N SER A 137 -23.53 -12.15 -0.49
CA SER A 137 -23.01 -11.71 0.81
C SER A 137 -22.19 -12.78 1.54
N LYS A 138 -22.59 -14.03 1.42
CA LYS A 138 -21.87 -15.18 1.99
C LYS A 138 -20.51 -15.41 1.33
N ALA A 139 -20.40 -15.22 0.01
CA ALA A 139 -19.13 -15.36 -0.71
C ALA A 139 -18.17 -14.22 -0.34
N VAL A 140 -18.63 -12.97 -0.33
CA VAL A 140 -17.85 -11.80 0.06
C VAL A 140 -17.31 -11.94 1.48
N LEU A 141 -18.15 -12.37 2.43
CA LEU A 141 -17.75 -12.56 3.82
C LEU A 141 -16.68 -13.67 3.96
N ARG A 142 -16.85 -14.77 3.24
CA ARG A 142 -15.88 -15.88 3.22
C ARG A 142 -14.54 -15.42 2.62
N HIS A 143 -14.55 -14.77 1.46
CA HIS A 143 -13.31 -14.24 0.82
C HIS A 143 -12.62 -13.19 1.68
N THR A 144 -13.38 -12.32 2.34
CA THR A 144 -12.84 -11.32 3.28
C THR A 144 -12.15 -12.00 4.46
N TRP A 145 -12.79 -13.03 5.03
CA TRP A 145 -12.22 -13.80 6.14
C TRP A 145 -10.95 -14.56 5.73
N GLU A 146 -11.00 -15.26 4.60
CA GLU A 146 -9.84 -16.02 4.10
C GLU A 146 -8.64 -15.12 3.81
N LYS A 147 -8.85 -13.99 3.12
CA LYS A 147 -7.81 -12.99 2.84
C LYS A 147 -7.28 -12.33 4.12
N GLY A 148 -8.18 -11.97 5.05
CA GLY A 148 -7.83 -11.41 6.35
C GLY A 148 -7.04 -12.39 7.22
N ALA A 149 -7.47 -13.64 7.30
CA ALA A 149 -6.77 -14.68 8.05
C ALA A 149 -5.39 -15.00 7.47
N GLN A 150 -5.25 -15.07 6.14
CA GLN A 150 -3.95 -15.25 5.48
C GLN A 150 -3.00 -14.08 5.75
N TYR A 151 -3.53 -12.85 5.75
CA TYR A 151 -2.77 -11.65 6.10
C TYR A 151 -2.27 -11.70 7.55
N LEU A 152 -3.17 -11.96 8.50
CA LEU A 152 -2.82 -12.07 9.92
C LEU A 152 -1.81 -13.20 10.18
N LYS A 153 -1.99 -14.35 9.55
CA LYS A 153 -1.07 -15.48 9.71
C LYS A 153 0.33 -15.18 9.17
N LYS A 154 0.44 -14.48 8.04
CA LYS A 154 1.75 -14.13 7.45
C LYS A 154 2.42 -12.95 8.14
N MET A 155 1.66 -11.90 8.44
CA MET A 155 2.20 -10.66 8.99
C MET A 155 2.26 -10.65 10.51
N GLY A 156 1.30 -11.27 11.18
CA GLY A 156 1.24 -11.32 12.64
C GLY A 156 2.51 -11.90 13.27
N GLY A 157 3.02 -13.00 12.71
CA GLY A 157 4.26 -13.60 13.18
C GLY A 157 5.47 -12.69 13.02
N ILE A 158 5.62 -12.05 11.84
CA ILE A 158 6.76 -11.17 11.55
C ILE A 158 6.69 -9.90 12.41
N ILE A 159 5.51 -9.30 12.53
CA ILE A 159 5.31 -8.09 13.35
C ILE A 159 5.55 -8.39 14.82
N MET A 160 5.07 -9.54 15.33
CA MET A 160 5.27 -9.94 16.71
C MET A 160 6.75 -10.15 17.05
N ILE A 161 7.48 -10.86 16.19
CA ILE A 161 8.92 -11.07 16.35
C ILE A 161 9.68 -9.74 16.30
N ALA A 162 9.39 -8.90 15.32
CA ALA A 162 10.01 -7.58 15.19
C ALA A 162 9.72 -6.68 16.40
N SER A 163 8.48 -6.68 16.90
CA SER A 163 8.10 -5.92 18.11
C SER A 163 8.82 -6.40 19.36
N ILE A 164 8.97 -7.72 19.53
CA ILE A 164 9.72 -8.29 20.64
C ILE A 164 11.20 -7.91 20.57
N ILE A 165 11.80 -7.96 19.37
CA ILE A 165 13.20 -7.56 19.16
C ILE A 165 13.38 -6.07 19.47
N ILE A 166 12.52 -5.19 18.96
CA ILE A 166 12.59 -3.75 19.21
C ILE A 166 12.41 -3.45 20.69
N TRP A 167 11.44 -4.10 21.34
CA TRP A 167 11.22 -3.96 22.77
C TRP A 167 12.44 -4.42 23.56
N PHE A 168 13.02 -5.57 23.23
CA PHE A 168 14.21 -6.11 23.90
C PHE A 168 15.43 -5.19 23.73
N LEU A 169 15.68 -4.69 22.51
CA LEU A 169 16.76 -3.75 22.24
C LEU A 169 16.54 -2.38 22.92
N GLY A 170 15.31 -1.93 23.04
CA GLY A 170 14.99 -0.69 23.74
C GLY A 170 15.10 -0.82 25.26
N TYR A 171 14.74 -1.99 25.81
CA TYR A 171 14.72 -2.22 27.24
C TYR A 171 16.12 -2.51 27.83
N TYR A 172 16.93 -3.31 27.12
CA TYR A 172 18.20 -3.84 27.69
C TYR A 172 19.34 -2.82 27.83
N PRO A 173 19.59 -1.82 26.95
CA PRO A 173 20.73 -0.92 27.12
C PRO A 173 20.48 0.29 28.02
N ASN A 174 19.23 0.77 28.23
CA ASN A 174 18.97 2.01 28.98
C ASN A 174 17.53 2.06 29.52
N HIS A 175 17.31 1.44 30.67
CA HIS A 175 16.01 1.45 31.36
C HIS A 175 15.53 2.88 31.65
N ASP A 176 16.41 3.78 32.09
CA ASP A 176 16.07 5.13 32.54
C ASP A 176 15.72 6.10 31.38
N LYS A 177 16.21 5.85 30.15
CA LYS A 177 15.91 6.67 28.99
C LYS A 177 14.59 6.32 28.30
N TYR A 178 14.15 5.08 28.43
CA TYR A 178 12.93 4.60 27.76
C TYR A 178 11.68 5.19 28.41
N ASP A 179 11.67 5.28 29.72
CA ASP A 179 10.57 5.89 30.48
C ASP A 179 10.42 7.39 30.16
N THR A 180 11.55 8.10 29.97
CA THR A 180 11.53 9.52 29.61
C THR A 180 10.99 9.75 28.21
N ILE A 181 11.29 8.89 27.24
CA ILE A 181 10.77 9.01 25.87
C ILE A 181 9.28 8.63 25.82
N ALA A 182 8.87 7.54 26.45
CA ALA A 182 7.48 7.10 26.49
C ALA A 182 6.59 8.14 27.17
N VAL A 183 7.04 8.74 28.27
CA VAL A 183 6.34 9.81 28.99
C VAL A 183 6.27 11.10 28.15
N SER A 184 7.33 11.43 27.41
CA SER A 184 7.34 12.59 26.49
C SER A 184 6.30 12.45 25.38
N TYR A 185 6.13 11.26 24.79
CA TYR A 185 5.09 11.02 23.78
C TYR A 185 3.69 11.12 24.33
N THR A 186 3.43 10.66 25.55
CA THR A 186 2.12 10.75 26.19
C THR A 186 1.78 12.19 26.59
N HIS A 187 2.76 12.99 27.01
CA HIS A 187 2.57 14.40 27.33
C HIS A 187 2.30 15.27 26.10
N LEU A 188 2.98 15.04 24.98
CA LEU A 188 2.71 15.73 23.72
C LEU A 188 1.28 15.47 23.23
N ARG A 189 0.79 14.25 23.35
CA ARG A 189 -0.58 13.88 22.98
C ARG A 189 -1.64 14.50 23.91
N ALA A 190 -1.36 14.68 25.17
CA ALA A 190 -2.28 15.31 26.12
C ALA A 190 -2.46 16.81 25.86
N HIS A 191 -1.44 17.49 25.33
CA HIS A 191 -1.53 18.91 24.96
C HIS A 191 -2.34 19.16 23.67
N GLU A 192 -2.35 18.20 22.73
CA GLU A 192 -3.15 18.34 21.50
C GLU A 192 -4.67 18.13 21.71
N THR A 193 -5.07 17.45 22.77
CA THR A 193 -6.51 17.20 23.07
C THR A 193 -7.14 18.29 23.93
N SER A 194 -6.38 19.29 24.39
CA SER A 194 -6.86 20.39 25.26
C SER A 194 -6.96 21.74 24.53
N GLN A 195 -6.79 21.80 23.24
CA GLN A 195 -7.10 22.94 22.34
C GLN A 195 -8.22 22.53 21.37
#